data_14d2cb2996a4ef5dc1228a4196c77e79
#
_entry.id   14d2cb2996a4ef5dc1228a4196c77e79
#
_cell.length_a   1.000
_cell.length_b   1.000
_cell.length_c   1.000
_cell.angle_alpha   90.00
_cell.angle_beta   90.00
_cell.angle_gamma   90.00
#
_symmetry.space_group_name_H-M   'P 1'
#
loop_
_entity.id
_entity.type
_entity.pdbx_description
1 polymer ?
#
loop_
_entity_poly.entity_id
_entity_poly.type
_entity_poly.pdbx_seq_one_letter_code
_entity_poly.pdbx_strand_id
1 'polypeptide(L)'
;MDYSLCELCPRSCGVDRTAGERGFCGCPDTALVAKTMLHRWEEPALAGSGGSGAVFFGGCTLGCRYCQNAAISGGPTGTPVDSEGLRRIFEDLIAQGAENIDLVTPTQFLPTILSALTPKLPVPVVYNCGGYERAETIRQLEGKVDIYLPDLKYADSALGQSLSGAADYFPAACGAIREMVRQTGRPRWNGDKMVRGTIIRHLILPGQVENSLRVLDWIGENFAPGQVLVSLMRQYTPMGGLAAPFDRRVTEDEYEAVLSWMYLNRLEGFTQEAESADAGFIPDFQQGG
;
A
#
# COMPACT_ATOMS: atom_id res chain seq x y z
N MET A 1 9.66 11.46 16.14
CA MET A 1 9.78 10.05 15.70
C MET A 1 11.07 9.96 14.92
N ASP A 2 11.95 9.06 15.28
CA ASP A 2 13.26 8.86 14.67
C ASP A 2 13.57 7.36 14.60
N TYR A 3 14.80 7.01 14.24
CA TYR A 3 15.22 5.62 14.10
C TYR A 3 15.88 5.04 15.37
N SER A 4 16.07 5.83 16.42
CA SER A 4 16.75 5.40 17.66
C SER A 4 15.90 4.49 18.55
N LEU A 5 14.56 4.55 18.36
CA LEU A 5 13.61 3.64 19.00
C LEU A 5 12.51 3.33 17.97
N CYS A 6 12.70 2.24 17.22
CA CYS A 6 11.84 1.94 16.08
C CYS A 6 10.46 1.41 16.48
N GLU A 7 9.48 2.30 16.46
CA GLU A 7 8.06 2.02 16.65
C GLU A 7 7.21 2.53 15.48
N LEU A 8 7.75 2.56 14.25
CA LEU A 8 7.10 3.13 13.07
C LEU A 8 5.87 2.33 12.60
N CYS A 9 5.81 1.05 12.91
CA CYS A 9 4.71 0.16 12.51
C CYS A 9 4.24 -0.69 13.70
N PRO A 10 3.14 -1.45 13.58
CA PRO A 10 2.62 -2.27 14.68
C PRO A 10 3.58 -3.35 15.21
N ARG A 11 4.64 -3.70 14.47
CA ARG A 11 5.70 -4.61 14.98
C ARG A 11 6.39 -4.06 16.22
N SER A 12 6.44 -2.74 16.38
CA SER A 12 7.00 -2.04 17.55
C SER A 12 8.31 -2.66 18.04
N CYS A 13 9.27 -2.83 17.13
CA CYS A 13 10.50 -3.60 17.37
C CYS A 13 11.37 -3.03 18.50
N GLY A 14 11.29 -1.71 18.78
CA GLY A 14 12.05 -1.04 19.84
C GLY A 14 13.57 -0.97 19.60
N VAL A 15 14.03 -1.37 18.41
CA VAL A 15 15.47 -1.39 18.07
C VAL A 15 16.00 0.01 17.74
N ASP A 16 17.27 0.23 18.04
CA ASP A 16 18.02 1.42 17.62
C ASP A 16 18.66 1.18 16.25
N ARG A 17 17.99 1.63 15.19
CA ARG A 17 18.50 1.47 13.82
C ARG A 17 19.70 2.38 13.55
N THR A 18 19.87 3.48 14.30
CA THR A 18 21.05 4.38 14.17
C THR A 18 22.30 3.72 14.72
N ALA A 19 22.17 2.80 15.69
CA ALA A 19 23.24 1.98 16.19
C ALA A 19 23.49 0.70 15.35
N GLY A 20 22.79 0.55 14.22
CA GLY A 20 22.95 -0.60 13.34
C GLY A 20 22.02 -1.79 13.64
N GLU A 21 21.17 -1.70 14.66
CA GLU A 21 20.20 -2.75 14.97
C GLU A 21 19.15 -2.89 13.86
N ARG A 22 18.56 -4.06 13.72
CA ARG A 22 17.54 -4.37 12.72
C ARG A 22 16.31 -4.98 13.36
N GLY A 23 15.14 -4.40 13.00
CA GLY A 23 13.85 -4.96 13.38
C GLY A 23 13.34 -5.98 12.35
N PHE A 24 12.04 -6.27 12.41
CA PHE A 24 11.37 -7.25 11.53
C PHE A 24 11.60 -7.00 10.03
N CYS A 25 11.53 -5.74 9.58
CA CYS A 25 11.72 -5.40 8.17
C CYS A 25 13.18 -5.47 7.68
N GLY A 26 14.15 -5.67 8.58
CA GLY A 26 15.58 -5.70 8.27
C GLY A 26 16.21 -4.37 7.86
N CYS A 27 15.43 -3.28 7.79
CA CYS A 27 15.85 -2.01 7.19
C CYS A 27 16.81 -1.20 8.09
N PRO A 28 17.79 -0.48 7.48
CA PRO A 28 18.65 0.49 8.16
C PRO A 28 17.89 1.79 8.46
N ASP A 29 18.58 2.75 9.09
CA ASP A 29 18.10 4.12 9.30
C ASP A 29 18.13 5.01 8.05
N THR A 30 18.72 4.51 6.97
CA THR A 30 18.79 5.17 5.66
C THR A 30 17.74 4.59 4.74
N ALA A 31 17.02 5.43 4.00
CA ALA A 31 15.99 4.96 3.07
C ALA A 31 16.62 4.16 1.92
N LEU A 32 16.01 3.05 1.58
CA LEU A 32 16.42 2.18 0.47
C LEU A 32 15.38 2.29 -0.64
N VAL A 33 15.77 2.84 -1.78
CA VAL A 33 14.95 2.91 -2.99
C VAL A 33 15.31 1.74 -3.89
N ALA A 34 14.38 0.80 -4.04
CA ALA A 34 14.57 -0.40 -4.84
C ALA A 34 14.32 -0.15 -6.34
N LYS A 35 13.34 0.71 -6.65
CA LYS A 35 13.01 1.08 -8.03
C LYS A 35 12.25 2.39 -8.08
N THR A 36 12.44 3.14 -9.17
CA THR A 36 11.61 4.30 -9.53
C THR A 36 11.14 4.16 -10.97
N MET A 37 9.90 4.57 -11.26
CA MET A 37 9.35 4.53 -12.63
C MET A 37 8.09 5.37 -12.76
N LEU A 38 7.74 5.75 -13.97
CA LEU A 38 6.39 6.19 -14.30
C LEU A 38 5.49 4.97 -14.45
N HIS A 39 4.71 4.67 -13.41
CA HIS A 39 3.80 3.53 -13.37
C HIS A 39 2.45 3.89 -13.95
N ARG A 40 2.12 3.33 -15.12
CA ARG A 40 0.89 3.64 -15.87
C ARG A 40 -0.28 2.72 -15.53
N TRP A 41 -0.05 1.70 -14.72
CA TRP A 41 -1.01 0.67 -14.33
C TRP A 41 -1.43 0.77 -12.87
N GLU A 42 -1.19 1.96 -12.24
CA GLU A 42 -1.75 2.25 -10.93
C GLU A 42 -3.28 2.47 -11.06
N GLU A 43 -3.97 2.64 -9.94
CA GLU A 43 -5.42 2.84 -9.94
C GLU A 43 -5.85 3.88 -11.00
N PRO A 44 -6.93 3.64 -11.75
CA PRO A 44 -7.35 4.52 -12.86
C PRO A 44 -7.47 5.99 -12.46
N ALA A 45 -7.90 6.24 -11.21
CA ALA A 45 -8.01 7.58 -10.64
C ALA A 45 -6.67 8.29 -10.39
N LEU A 46 -5.55 7.58 -10.44
CA LEU A 46 -4.22 8.09 -10.08
C LEU A 46 -3.28 8.20 -11.27
N ALA A 47 -3.26 7.19 -12.14
CA ALA A 47 -2.23 7.09 -13.19
C ALA A 47 -2.35 8.17 -14.28
N GLY A 48 -3.56 8.57 -14.68
CA GLY A 48 -3.75 9.51 -15.78
C GLY A 48 -2.98 9.11 -17.05
N SER A 49 -2.67 10.08 -17.89
CA SER A 49 -1.86 9.84 -19.10
C SER A 49 -0.34 9.83 -18.85
N GLY A 50 0.11 10.55 -17.81
CA GLY A 50 1.53 10.63 -17.43
C GLY A 50 2.02 9.44 -16.60
N GLY A 51 1.11 8.77 -15.90
CA GLY A 51 1.43 7.72 -14.93
C GLY A 51 1.75 8.28 -13.54
N SER A 52 1.72 7.41 -12.53
CA SER A 52 2.20 7.70 -11.19
C SER A 52 3.72 7.63 -11.12
N GLY A 53 4.37 8.62 -10.53
CA GLY A 53 5.79 8.59 -10.21
C GLY A 53 6.04 7.66 -9.03
N ALA A 54 6.12 6.35 -9.31
CA ALA A 54 6.23 5.32 -8.29
C ALA A 54 7.65 5.20 -7.75
N VAL A 55 7.77 5.23 -6.42
CA VAL A 55 9.01 5.01 -5.68
C VAL A 55 8.82 3.77 -4.80
N PHE A 56 9.42 2.67 -5.19
CA PHE A 56 9.36 1.40 -4.47
C PHE A 56 10.47 1.34 -3.42
N PHE A 57 10.09 1.21 -2.17
CA PHE A 57 11.05 1.09 -1.06
C PHE A 57 11.37 -0.37 -0.76
N GLY A 58 12.63 -0.64 -0.40
CA GLY A 58 13.07 -1.96 0.01
C GLY A 58 12.63 -2.33 1.43
N GLY A 59 12.46 -3.63 1.68
CA GLY A 59 11.93 -4.15 2.93
C GLY A 59 10.42 -3.93 3.08
N CYS A 60 9.82 -4.59 4.06
CA CYS A 60 8.37 -4.46 4.32
C CYS A 60 8.05 -4.74 5.79
N THR A 61 7.15 -3.97 6.38
CA THR A 61 6.69 -4.13 7.75
C THR A 61 5.73 -5.32 7.93
N LEU A 62 5.09 -5.78 6.85
CA LEU A 62 4.08 -6.85 6.89
C LEU A 62 4.64 -8.23 6.50
N GLY A 63 5.40 -8.34 5.39
CA GLY A 63 6.07 -9.59 5.00
C GLY A 63 5.11 -10.69 4.54
N CYS A 64 4.15 -10.38 3.66
CA CYS A 64 3.18 -11.37 3.16
C CYS A 64 3.87 -12.48 2.36
N ARG A 65 3.53 -13.73 2.65
CA ARG A 65 4.10 -14.93 2.00
C ARG A 65 3.76 -15.05 0.51
N TYR A 66 2.71 -14.35 0.05
CA TYR A 66 2.26 -14.30 -1.35
C TYR A 66 2.61 -12.97 -2.03
N CYS A 67 3.59 -12.21 -1.51
CA CYS A 67 3.90 -10.88 -2.01
C CYS A 67 4.44 -10.94 -3.45
N GLN A 68 3.78 -10.23 -4.36
CA GLN A 68 4.25 -10.08 -5.75
C GLN A 68 5.61 -9.34 -5.81
N ASN A 69 5.85 -8.44 -4.86
CA ASN A 69 7.09 -7.67 -4.73
C ASN A 69 8.10 -8.34 -3.79
N ALA A 70 8.05 -9.69 -3.65
CA ALA A 70 8.92 -10.43 -2.73
C ALA A 70 10.42 -10.17 -2.97
N ALA A 71 10.81 -9.90 -4.21
CA ALA A 71 12.20 -9.58 -4.57
C ALA A 71 12.76 -8.34 -3.85
N ILE A 72 11.90 -7.39 -3.48
CA ILE A 72 12.30 -6.15 -2.79
C ILE A 72 11.74 -6.03 -1.38
N SER A 73 10.65 -6.74 -1.06
CA SER A 73 10.02 -6.69 0.26
C SER A 73 10.60 -7.70 1.27
N GLY A 74 11.29 -8.73 0.79
CA GLY A 74 11.85 -9.80 1.62
C GLY A 74 13.10 -9.42 2.43
N GLY A 75 13.63 -8.21 2.25
CA GLY A 75 14.82 -7.73 2.95
C GLY A 75 15.21 -6.31 2.54
N PRO A 76 16.30 -5.78 3.10
CA PRO A 76 16.76 -4.41 2.87
C PRO A 76 17.41 -4.27 1.47
N THR A 77 16.60 -4.26 0.42
CA THR A 77 17.03 -4.18 -0.98
C THR A 77 16.87 -2.76 -1.51
N GLY A 78 17.83 -2.30 -2.32
CA GLY A 78 17.76 -1.00 -3.00
C GLY A 78 19.00 -0.13 -2.76
N THR A 79 19.00 1.04 -3.40
CA THR A 79 20.05 2.06 -3.26
C THR A 79 19.77 2.92 -2.05
N PRO A 80 20.75 3.10 -1.14
CA PRO A 80 20.59 4.01 0.00
C PRO A 80 20.50 5.46 -0.47
N VAL A 81 19.52 6.19 0.06
CA VAL A 81 19.32 7.61 -0.21
C VAL A 81 18.98 8.36 1.08
N ASP A 82 19.50 9.56 1.21
CA ASP A 82 19.09 10.52 2.25
C ASP A 82 17.83 11.30 1.82
N SER A 83 17.38 12.22 2.64
CA SER A 83 16.19 13.03 2.36
C SER A 83 16.35 13.95 1.16
N GLU A 84 17.56 14.47 0.89
CA GLU A 84 17.82 15.30 -0.29
C GLU A 84 17.86 14.45 -1.58
N GLY A 85 18.50 13.28 -1.52
CA GLY A 85 18.49 12.32 -2.61
C GLY A 85 17.08 11.85 -2.97
N LEU A 86 16.28 11.55 -1.93
CA LEU A 86 14.89 11.18 -2.12
C LEU A 86 14.06 12.33 -2.73
N ARG A 87 14.30 13.56 -2.28
CA ARG A 87 13.67 14.76 -2.87
C ARG A 87 13.99 14.92 -4.34
N ARG A 88 15.27 14.75 -4.74
CA ARG A 88 15.69 14.79 -6.16
C ARG A 88 14.98 13.74 -6.99
N ILE A 89 14.83 12.51 -6.47
CA ILE A 89 14.06 11.46 -7.14
C ILE A 89 12.60 11.90 -7.40
N PHE A 90 11.94 12.52 -6.44
CA PHE A 90 10.59 13.02 -6.64
C PHE A 90 10.53 14.11 -7.73
N GLU A 91 11.47 15.05 -7.69
CA GLU A 91 11.55 16.15 -8.67
C GLU A 91 11.84 15.63 -10.08
N ASP A 92 12.72 14.63 -10.22
CA ASP A 92 13.03 13.99 -11.50
C ASP A 92 11.80 13.25 -12.09
N LEU A 93 11.03 12.54 -11.26
CA LEU A 93 9.80 11.90 -11.70
C LEU A 93 8.74 12.92 -12.15
N ILE A 94 8.60 14.02 -11.41
CA ILE A 94 7.71 15.14 -11.78
C ILE A 94 8.16 15.77 -13.10
N ALA A 95 9.46 15.99 -13.29
CA ALA A 95 10.01 16.53 -14.55
C ALA A 95 9.78 15.60 -15.75
N GLN A 96 9.69 14.29 -15.52
CA GLN A 96 9.32 13.28 -16.50
C GLN A 96 7.80 13.23 -16.80
N GLY A 97 6.98 14.00 -16.09
CA GLY A 97 5.54 14.09 -16.29
C GLY A 97 4.68 13.26 -15.34
N ALA A 98 5.21 12.84 -14.19
CA ALA A 98 4.43 12.15 -13.17
C ALA A 98 3.23 12.99 -12.70
N GLU A 99 2.06 12.39 -12.68
CA GLU A 99 0.80 13.04 -12.25
C GLU A 99 0.70 13.17 -10.72
N ASN A 100 1.42 12.31 -10.02
CA ASN A 100 1.57 12.27 -8.56
C ASN A 100 2.89 11.58 -8.19
N ILE A 101 3.27 11.61 -6.91
CA ILE A 101 4.35 10.77 -6.37
C ILE A 101 3.72 9.66 -5.53
N ASP A 102 3.88 8.42 -5.98
CA ASP A 102 3.39 7.22 -5.30
C ASP A 102 4.49 6.54 -4.49
N LEU A 103 4.37 6.60 -3.16
CA LEU A 103 5.29 6.03 -2.20
C LEU A 103 4.86 4.59 -1.88
N VAL A 104 5.48 3.60 -2.52
CA VAL A 104 5.11 2.18 -2.38
C VAL A 104 5.88 1.53 -1.23
N THR A 105 5.15 1.09 -0.21
CA THR A 105 5.69 0.47 1.03
C THR A 105 6.67 1.41 1.77
N PRO A 106 6.25 2.62 2.17
CA PRO A 106 7.16 3.66 2.66
C PRO A 106 7.40 3.65 4.18
N THR A 107 6.58 2.96 4.94
CA THR A 107 6.44 3.06 6.41
C THR A 107 7.76 3.00 7.18
N GLN A 108 8.65 2.07 6.79
CA GLN A 108 9.93 1.84 7.46
C GLN A 108 10.92 3.00 7.30
N PHE A 109 10.66 3.94 6.38
CA PHE A 109 11.52 5.09 6.11
C PHE A 109 10.83 6.44 6.34
N LEU A 110 9.76 6.45 7.12
CA LEU A 110 8.94 7.64 7.34
C LEU A 110 9.72 8.89 7.79
N PRO A 111 10.70 8.84 8.73
CA PRO A 111 11.45 10.02 9.11
C PRO A 111 12.17 10.69 7.94
N THR A 112 12.82 9.91 7.07
CA THR A 112 13.48 10.40 5.85
C THR A 112 12.48 10.97 4.86
N ILE A 113 11.33 10.28 4.67
CA ILE A 113 10.27 10.69 3.76
C ILE A 113 9.63 12.02 4.20
N LEU A 114 9.33 12.20 5.49
CA LEU A 114 8.78 13.45 6.01
C LEU A 114 9.69 14.66 5.74
N SER A 115 11.00 14.46 5.83
CA SER A 115 12.00 15.48 5.49
C SER A 115 11.98 15.76 3.98
N ALA A 116 11.97 14.74 3.12
CA ALA A 116 11.96 14.87 1.68
C ALA A 116 10.66 15.52 1.14
N LEU A 117 9.53 15.38 1.86
CA LEU A 117 8.25 16.03 1.52
C LEU A 117 8.15 17.48 2.02
N THR A 118 9.26 18.07 2.49
CA THR A 118 9.29 19.46 2.95
C THR A 118 10.32 20.26 2.14
N PRO A 119 9.92 21.32 1.41
CA PRO A 119 8.56 21.85 1.25
C PRO A 119 7.63 20.91 0.45
N LYS A 120 6.31 21.19 0.48
CA LYS A 120 5.29 20.39 -0.24
C LYS A 120 5.61 20.31 -1.74
N LEU A 121 5.35 19.14 -2.34
CA LEU A 121 5.49 18.91 -3.77
C LEU A 121 4.36 19.62 -4.58
N PRO A 122 4.61 19.96 -5.86
CA PRO A 122 3.61 20.60 -6.72
C PRO A 122 2.53 19.63 -7.23
N VAL A 123 2.72 18.32 -7.03
CA VAL A 123 1.77 17.26 -7.40
C VAL A 123 1.29 16.53 -6.14
N PRO A 124 0.13 15.82 -6.19
CA PRO A 124 -0.32 15.01 -5.07
C PRO A 124 0.69 13.96 -4.64
N VAL A 125 0.75 13.68 -3.34
CA VAL A 125 1.52 12.56 -2.77
C VAL A 125 0.59 11.45 -2.39
N VAL A 126 0.85 10.25 -2.91
CA VAL A 126 0.14 9.00 -2.61
C VAL A 126 0.96 8.18 -1.62
N TYR A 127 0.32 7.72 -0.55
CA TYR A 127 0.90 6.80 0.43
C TYR A 127 0.30 5.41 0.23
N ASN A 128 1.04 4.54 -0.46
CA ASN A 128 0.64 3.20 -0.87
C ASN A 128 1.23 2.16 0.07
N CYS A 129 0.40 1.55 0.91
CA CYS A 129 0.88 0.70 1.97
C CYS A 129 0.04 -0.59 2.14
N GLY A 130 0.63 -1.58 2.81
CA GLY A 130 -0.04 -2.85 3.11
C GLY A 130 -1.12 -2.77 4.20
N GLY A 131 -1.46 -1.58 4.69
CA GLY A 131 -2.46 -1.33 5.71
C GLY A 131 -2.01 -1.60 7.14
N TYR A 132 -0.93 -2.34 7.35
CA TYR A 132 -0.40 -2.66 8.69
C TYR A 132 0.39 -1.47 9.26
N GLU A 133 -0.36 -0.46 9.68
CA GLU A 133 0.15 0.85 10.11
C GLU A 133 -0.30 1.20 11.52
N ARG A 134 0.47 2.02 12.22
CA ARG A 134 0.03 2.65 13.48
C ARG A 134 -0.67 3.97 13.16
N ALA A 135 -1.83 4.21 13.77
CA ALA A 135 -2.53 5.47 13.62
C ALA A 135 -1.67 6.68 14.04
N GLU A 136 -0.79 6.51 15.07
CA GLU A 136 0.16 7.53 15.52
C GLU A 136 1.17 7.90 14.43
N THR A 137 1.62 6.90 13.66
CA THR A 137 2.53 7.08 12.54
C THR A 137 1.85 7.80 11.38
N ILE A 138 0.61 7.40 11.07
CA ILE A 138 -0.19 8.06 10.02
C ILE A 138 -0.48 9.53 10.38
N ARG A 139 -0.69 9.88 11.67
CA ARG A 139 -0.87 11.28 12.09
C ARG A 139 0.30 12.18 11.70
N GLN A 140 1.52 11.67 11.62
CA GLN A 140 2.69 12.46 11.21
C GLN A 140 2.66 12.88 9.73
N LEU A 141 1.83 12.20 8.92
CA LEU A 141 1.65 12.47 7.49
C LEU A 141 0.62 13.56 7.20
N GLU A 142 -0.08 14.08 8.22
CA GLU A 142 -1.11 15.08 8.03
C GLU A 142 -0.58 16.33 7.31
N GLY A 143 -1.23 16.70 6.21
CA GLY A 143 -0.82 17.83 5.36
C GLY A 143 0.36 17.54 4.43
N LYS A 144 1.00 16.37 4.51
CA LYS A 144 2.08 15.91 3.63
C LYS A 144 1.59 14.97 2.54
N VAL A 145 0.66 14.09 2.89
CA VAL A 145 0.03 13.12 1.98
C VAL A 145 -1.33 13.64 1.58
N ASP A 146 -1.65 13.52 0.30
CA ASP A 146 -2.92 13.94 -0.29
C ASP A 146 -3.85 12.74 -0.51
N ILE A 147 -3.30 11.59 -0.85
CA ILE A 147 -4.06 10.37 -1.17
C ILE A 147 -3.48 9.20 -0.38
N TYR A 148 -4.34 8.48 0.32
CA TYR A 148 -3.98 7.20 0.94
C TYR A 148 -4.49 6.04 0.10
N LEU A 149 -3.61 5.05 -0.10
CA LEU A 149 -3.88 3.82 -0.85
C LEU A 149 -3.53 2.60 0.02
N PRO A 150 -4.23 2.39 1.14
CA PRO A 150 -4.00 1.26 2.01
C PRO A 150 -4.65 -0.01 1.47
N ASP A 151 -3.99 -1.15 1.66
CA ASP A 151 -4.65 -2.44 1.54
C ASP A 151 -5.42 -2.76 2.85
N LEU A 152 -6.59 -3.40 2.73
CA LEU A 152 -7.27 -4.07 3.83
C LEU A 152 -7.40 -5.55 3.48
N LYS A 153 -6.40 -6.35 3.90
CA LYS A 153 -6.17 -7.72 3.39
C LYS A 153 -6.96 -8.77 4.16
N TYR A 154 -6.97 -8.68 5.48
CA TYR A 154 -7.51 -9.71 6.36
C TYR A 154 -8.47 -9.12 7.37
N ALA A 155 -9.67 -9.69 7.49
CA ALA A 155 -10.56 -9.51 8.64
C ALA A 155 -10.39 -10.66 9.66
N ASP A 156 -9.78 -11.76 9.22
CA ASP A 156 -9.50 -12.94 10.03
C ASP A 156 -8.08 -12.91 10.60
N SER A 157 -7.95 -13.01 11.93
CA SER A 157 -6.65 -12.95 12.63
C SER A 157 -5.79 -14.19 12.37
N ALA A 158 -6.40 -15.36 12.20
CA ALA A 158 -5.68 -16.59 11.91
C ALA A 158 -5.09 -16.54 10.50
N LEU A 159 -5.86 -15.97 9.54
CA LEU A 159 -5.38 -15.74 8.18
C LEU A 159 -4.22 -14.72 8.17
N GLY A 160 -4.36 -13.60 8.88
CA GLY A 160 -3.30 -12.60 9.04
C GLY A 160 -2.03 -13.19 9.67
N GLN A 161 -2.18 -14.02 10.70
CA GLN A 161 -1.07 -14.72 11.32
C GLN A 161 -0.40 -15.69 10.35
N SER A 162 -1.18 -16.51 9.63
CA SER A 162 -0.65 -17.53 8.73
C SER A 162 0.09 -16.96 7.52
N LEU A 163 -0.46 -15.90 6.92
CA LEU A 163 0.04 -15.35 5.66
C LEU A 163 1.02 -14.18 5.83
N SER A 164 1.03 -13.52 7.00
CA SER A 164 1.86 -12.33 7.22
C SER A 164 2.48 -12.25 8.62
N GLY A 165 2.29 -13.27 9.48
CA GLY A 165 2.77 -13.24 10.85
C GLY A 165 2.20 -12.07 11.67
N ALA A 166 0.96 -11.63 11.39
CA ALA A 166 0.32 -10.47 11.97
C ALA A 166 -1.13 -10.80 12.37
N ALA A 167 -1.30 -11.41 13.54
CA ALA A 167 -2.63 -11.74 14.08
C ALA A 167 -3.47 -10.48 14.39
N ASP A 168 -2.80 -9.38 14.67
CA ASP A 168 -3.35 -8.05 14.97
C ASP A 168 -3.50 -7.15 13.74
N TYR A 169 -3.37 -7.72 12.52
CA TYR A 169 -3.47 -6.94 11.28
C TYR A 169 -4.75 -6.13 11.20
N PHE A 170 -5.90 -6.78 11.42
CA PHE A 170 -7.20 -6.13 11.21
C PHE A 170 -7.43 -4.91 12.11
N PRO A 171 -7.31 -5.01 13.45
CA PRO A 171 -7.46 -3.83 14.31
C PRO A 171 -6.45 -2.73 14.00
N ALA A 172 -5.20 -3.06 13.66
CA ALA A 172 -4.18 -2.08 13.29
C ALA A 172 -4.55 -1.36 11.98
N ALA A 173 -4.89 -2.10 10.93
CA ALA A 173 -5.28 -1.55 9.63
C ALA A 173 -6.55 -0.69 9.76
N CYS A 174 -7.56 -1.16 10.48
CA CYS A 174 -8.79 -0.40 10.73
C CYS A 174 -8.54 0.93 11.44
N GLY A 175 -7.66 0.94 12.44
CA GLY A 175 -7.27 2.16 13.15
C GLY A 175 -6.55 3.15 12.24
N ALA A 176 -5.61 2.66 11.45
CA ALA A 176 -4.86 3.46 10.49
C ALA A 176 -5.75 4.03 9.37
N ILE A 177 -6.62 3.22 8.77
CA ILE A 177 -7.53 3.65 7.70
C ILE A 177 -8.51 4.72 8.20
N ARG A 178 -9.06 4.58 9.41
CA ARG A 178 -9.89 5.66 10.00
C ARG A 178 -9.13 6.97 10.11
N GLU A 179 -7.87 6.92 10.52
CA GLU A 179 -7.01 8.12 10.61
C GLU A 179 -6.71 8.70 9.22
N MET A 180 -6.43 7.86 8.21
CA MET A 180 -6.22 8.28 6.82
C MET A 180 -7.46 9.02 6.26
N VAL A 181 -8.65 8.46 6.48
CA VAL A 181 -9.92 9.06 6.06
C VAL A 181 -10.21 10.35 6.84
N ARG A 182 -9.88 10.41 8.14
CA ARG A 182 -9.99 11.65 8.93
C ARG A 182 -9.18 12.79 8.28
N GLN A 183 -7.96 12.49 7.82
CA GLN A 183 -7.08 13.49 7.23
C GLN A 183 -7.53 13.94 5.85
N THR A 184 -7.98 13.03 5.00
CA THR A 184 -8.29 13.33 3.60
C THR A 184 -9.73 13.79 3.39
N GLY A 185 -10.66 13.30 4.21
CA GLY A 185 -12.09 13.50 4.00
C GLY A 185 -12.60 12.77 2.76
N ARG A 186 -13.68 13.29 2.16
CA ARG A 186 -14.24 12.74 0.91
C ARG A 186 -13.28 12.95 -0.26
N PRO A 187 -13.28 12.03 -1.25
CA PRO A 187 -12.49 12.17 -2.47
C PRO A 187 -12.74 13.51 -3.17
N ARG A 188 -11.65 14.14 -3.61
CA ARG A 188 -11.67 15.35 -4.43
C ARG A 188 -11.00 15.09 -5.76
N TRP A 189 -11.57 15.64 -6.80
CA TRP A 189 -11.21 15.36 -8.17
C TRP A 189 -10.76 16.63 -8.91
N ASN A 190 -9.86 16.46 -9.86
CA ASN A 190 -9.51 17.44 -10.88
C ASN A 190 -9.72 16.75 -12.24
N GLY A 191 -10.86 16.98 -12.88
CA GLY A 191 -11.31 16.15 -13.99
C GLY A 191 -11.59 14.72 -13.54
N ASP A 192 -10.94 13.77 -14.18
CA ASP A 192 -11.00 12.33 -13.90
C ASP A 192 -9.94 11.83 -12.88
N LYS A 193 -9.06 12.74 -12.41
CA LYS A 193 -7.97 12.42 -11.49
C LYS A 193 -8.34 12.75 -10.06
N MET A 194 -8.14 11.81 -9.17
CA MET A 194 -8.26 12.07 -7.75
C MET A 194 -7.04 12.83 -7.24
N VAL A 195 -7.28 13.98 -6.58
CA VAL A 195 -6.21 14.81 -6.02
C VAL A 195 -6.17 14.78 -4.50
N ARG A 196 -7.17 14.20 -3.86
CA ARG A 196 -7.23 13.96 -2.41
C ARG A 196 -8.26 12.89 -2.09
N GLY A 197 -7.98 12.03 -1.12
CA GLY A 197 -8.93 11.00 -0.68
C GLY A 197 -8.27 9.72 -0.19
N THR A 198 -9.08 8.69 0.00
CA THR A 198 -8.62 7.35 0.39
C THR A 198 -9.27 6.32 -0.52
N ILE A 199 -8.44 5.46 -1.13
CA ILE A 199 -8.86 4.27 -1.88
C ILE A 199 -8.41 3.06 -1.07
N ILE A 200 -9.35 2.29 -0.54
CA ILE A 200 -9.06 1.06 0.20
C ILE A 200 -8.97 -0.08 -0.80
N ARG A 201 -7.80 -0.70 -0.93
CA ARG A 201 -7.60 -1.86 -1.79
C ARG A 201 -7.89 -3.15 -1.06
N HIS A 202 -8.62 -4.04 -1.70
CA HIS A 202 -8.84 -5.39 -1.20
C HIS A 202 -8.51 -6.43 -2.26
N LEU A 203 -7.45 -7.21 -2.03
CA LEU A 203 -7.10 -8.37 -2.87
C LEU A 203 -7.88 -9.59 -2.39
N ILE A 204 -8.75 -10.11 -3.23
CA ILE A 204 -9.44 -11.38 -2.99
C ILE A 204 -8.41 -12.51 -2.99
N LEU A 205 -8.43 -13.33 -1.96
CA LEU A 205 -7.56 -14.52 -1.85
C LEU A 205 -8.36 -15.78 -2.18
N PRO A 206 -7.79 -16.73 -2.92
CA PRO A 206 -8.51 -17.96 -3.30
C PRO A 206 -8.94 -18.75 -2.07
N GLY A 207 -10.18 -19.21 -2.06
CA GLY A 207 -10.79 -19.93 -0.94
C GLY A 207 -11.14 -19.08 0.28
N GLN A 208 -11.02 -17.73 0.20
CA GLN A 208 -11.20 -16.84 1.34
C GLN A 208 -12.33 -15.81 1.11
N VAL A 209 -13.41 -16.22 0.44
CA VAL A 209 -14.57 -15.34 0.15
C VAL A 209 -15.11 -14.72 1.44
N GLU A 210 -15.32 -15.50 2.49
CA GLU A 210 -15.85 -15.02 3.79
C GLU A 210 -14.97 -13.92 4.41
N ASN A 211 -13.65 -14.03 4.29
CA ASN A 211 -12.74 -12.96 4.70
C ASN A 211 -13.00 -11.67 3.93
N SER A 212 -13.22 -11.77 2.62
CA SER A 212 -13.51 -10.62 1.76
C SER A 212 -14.85 -9.97 2.10
N LEU A 213 -15.89 -10.77 2.35
CA LEU A 213 -17.20 -10.25 2.77
C LEU A 213 -17.07 -9.45 4.07
N ARG A 214 -16.39 -9.98 5.09
CA ARG A 214 -16.15 -9.30 6.38
C ARG A 214 -15.34 -8.00 6.23
N VAL A 215 -14.39 -7.95 5.29
CA VAL A 215 -13.65 -6.72 4.97
C VAL A 215 -14.58 -5.67 4.39
N LEU A 216 -15.43 -6.04 3.42
CA LEU A 216 -16.38 -5.12 2.80
C LEU A 216 -17.47 -4.65 3.78
N ASP A 217 -17.97 -5.55 4.64
CA ASP A 217 -18.91 -5.20 5.72
C ASP A 217 -18.31 -4.11 6.62
N TRP A 218 -17.05 -4.31 7.07
CA TRP A 218 -16.38 -3.31 7.89
C TRP A 218 -16.26 -1.95 7.20
N ILE A 219 -15.97 -1.92 5.90
CA ILE A 219 -15.89 -0.66 5.14
C ILE A 219 -17.28 0.01 5.12
N GLY A 220 -18.33 -0.74 4.78
CA GLY A 220 -19.71 -0.23 4.71
C GLY A 220 -20.26 0.26 6.05
N GLU A 221 -19.88 -0.39 7.16
CA GLU A 221 -20.30 0.00 8.50
C GLU A 221 -19.57 1.23 9.05
N ASN A 222 -18.35 1.50 8.58
CA ASN A 222 -17.49 2.54 9.15
C ASN A 222 -17.42 3.82 8.33
N PHE A 223 -17.79 3.79 7.04
CA PHE A 223 -17.71 4.95 6.17
C PHE A 223 -19.04 5.19 5.45
N ALA A 224 -19.43 6.46 5.37
CA ALA A 224 -20.61 6.86 4.62
C ALA A 224 -20.38 6.64 3.09
N PRO A 225 -21.43 6.37 2.32
CA PRO A 225 -21.33 6.23 0.85
C PRO A 225 -20.55 7.38 0.22
N GLY A 226 -19.60 7.07 -0.65
CA GLY A 226 -18.70 8.02 -1.31
C GLY A 226 -17.69 8.72 -0.38
N GLN A 227 -17.52 8.28 0.86
CA GLN A 227 -16.48 8.82 1.76
C GLN A 227 -15.12 8.20 1.47
N VAL A 228 -15.09 6.97 1.02
CA VAL A 228 -13.93 6.23 0.53
C VAL A 228 -14.27 5.58 -0.79
N LEU A 229 -13.25 5.24 -1.57
CA LEU A 229 -13.39 4.35 -2.72
C LEU A 229 -12.80 2.98 -2.35
N VAL A 230 -13.33 1.92 -2.96
CA VAL A 230 -12.82 0.56 -2.83
C VAL A 230 -12.22 0.13 -4.15
N SER A 231 -10.99 -0.37 -4.14
CA SER A 231 -10.43 -1.09 -5.29
C SER A 231 -10.47 -2.59 -4.99
N LEU A 232 -11.40 -3.29 -5.66
CA LEU A 232 -11.58 -4.72 -5.53
C LEU A 232 -10.70 -5.45 -6.54
N MET A 233 -9.63 -6.10 -6.05
CA MET A 233 -8.61 -6.73 -6.87
C MET A 233 -8.79 -8.25 -6.94
N ARG A 234 -8.79 -8.80 -8.17
CA ARG A 234 -8.78 -10.25 -8.43
C ARG A 234 -7.42 -10.80 -8.87
N GLN A 235 -6.42 -9.96 -8.96
CA GLN A 235 -5.11 -10.25 -9.57
C GLN A 235 -4.18 -11.11 -8.70
N TYR A 236 -4.75 -11.93 -7.79
CA TYR A 236 -3.92 -12.87 -7.02
C TYR A 236 -3.19 -13.82 -7.98
N THR A 237 -1.87 -13.84 -7.89
CA THR A 237 -1.00 -14.74 -8.64
C THR A 237 -0.24 -15.62 -7.65
N PRO A 238 -0.33 -16.96 -7.76
CA PRO A 238 0.46 -17.86 -6.93
C PRO A 238 1.96 -17.64 -7.16
N MET A 239 2.70 -17.29 -6.10
CA MET A 239 4.14 -17.08 -6.17
C MET A 239 4.95 -18.34 -5.81
N GLY A 240 4.26 -19.47 -5.61
CA GLY A 240 4.83 -20.72 -5.16
C GLY A 240 5.00 -20.81 -3.62
N GLY A 241 5.25 -22.01 -3.10
CA GLY A 241 5.55 -22.25 -1.67
C GLY A 241 4.35 -22.18 -0.73
N LEU A 242 3.14 -21.92 -1.21
CA LEU A 242 1.91 -22.02 -0.44
C LEU A 242 1.07 -23.21 -0.92
N ALA A 243 0.48 -23.93 0.03
CA ALA A 243 -0.45 -25.02 -0.24
C ALA A 243 -1.84 -24.49 -0.63
N ALA A 244 -2.70 -25.38 -1.12
CA ALA A 244 -4.10 -25.07 -1.39
C ALA A 244 -4.76 -24.37 -0.17
N PRO A 245 -5.61 -23.37 -0.42
CA PRO A 245 -6.11 -22.91 -1.72
C PRO A 245 -5.21 -21.85 -2.39
N PHE A 246 -4.08 -21.47 -1.82
CA PHE A 246 -3.23 -20.36 -2.28
C PHE A 246 -2.27 -20.74 -3.42
N ASP A 247 -2.36 -21.96 -3.92
CA ASP A 247 -1.60 -22.47 -5.09
C ASP A 247 -2.32 -22.26 -6.42
N ARG A 248 -3.50 -21.62 -6.43
CA ARG A 248 -4.31 -21.28 -7.61
C ARG A 248 -4.73 -19.82 -7.62
N ARG A 249 -5.24 -19.37 -8.74
CA ARG A 249 -5.91 -18.07 -8.88
C ARG A 249 -7.31 -18.09 -8.26
N VAL A 250 -7.87 -16.91 -8.04
CA VAL A 250 -9.28 -16.70 -7.66
C VAL A 250 -10.16 -17.19 -8.83
N THR A 251 -11.21 -17.95 -8.53
CA THR A 251 -12.20 -18.39 -9.52
C THR A 251 -13.19 -17.28 -9.84
N GLU A 252 -13.92 -17.44 -10.96
CA GLU A 252 -14.98 -16.49 -11.31
C GLU A 252 -16.06 -16.43 -10.23
N ASP A 253 -16.53 -17.59 -9.77
CA ASP A 253 -17.55 -17.68 -8.72
C ASP A 253 -17.13 -16.97 -7.42
N GLU A 254 -15.85 -17.10 -7.02
CA GLU A 254 -15.29 -16.40 -5.87
C GLU A 254 -15.29 -14.88 -6.07
N TYR A 255 -14.91 -14.43 -7.26
CA TYR A 255 -14.91 -13.01 -7.61
C TYR A 255 -16.31 -12.42 -7.64
N GLU A 256 -17.23 -13.07 -8.35
CA GLU A 256 -18.63 -12.64 -8.49
C GLU A 256 -19.35 -12.58 -7.13
N ALA A 257 -19.08 -13.53 -6.24
CA ALA A 257 -19.64 -13.51 -4.89
C ALA A 257 -19.20 -12.25 -4.12
N VAL A 258 -17.91 -11.89 -4.18
CA VAL A 258 -17.38 -10.71 -3.47
C VAL A 258 -17.82 -9.42 -4.16
N LEU A 259 -17.85 -9.39 -5.48
CA LEU A 259 -18.32 -8.25 -6.28
C LEU A 259 -19.80 -7.93 -5.99
N SER A 260 -20.64 -8.96 -5.95
CA SER A 260 -22.05 -8.82 -5.60
C SER A 260 -22.22 -8.24 -4.19
N TRP A 261 -21.39 -8.65 -3.25
CA TRP A 261 -21.39 -8.14 -1.88
C TRP A 261 -20.96 -6.69 -1.79
N MET A 262 -19.97 -6.28 -2.59
CA MET A 262 -19.56 -4.88 -2.72
C MET A 262 -20.74 -3.99 -3.14
N TYR A 263 -21.52 -4.41 -4.15
CA TYR A 263 -22.70 -3.69 -4.61
C TYR A 263 -23.84 -3.68 -3.57
N LEU A 264 -24.08 -4.79 -2.89
CA LEU A 264 -25.09 -4.87 -1.81
C LEU A 264 -24.77 -3.89 -0.66
N ASN A 265 -23.51 -3.73 -0.33
CA ASN A 265 -23.02 -2.77 0.66
C ASN A 265 -22.95 -1.32 0.11
N ARG A 266 -23.32 -1.08 -1.15
CA ARG A 266 -23.28 0.25 -1.82
C ARG A 266 -21.90 0.89 -1.78
N LEU A 267 -20.86 0.07 -1.86
CA LEU A 267 -19.48 0.55 -1.93
C LEU A 267 -19.16 0.97 -3.36
N GLU A 268 -18.61 2.17 -3.49
CA GLU A 268 -18.21 2.76 -4.76
C GLU A 268 -16.71 2.54 -4.99
N GLY A 269 -16.28 2.43 -6.25
CA GLY A 269 -14.85 2.32 -6.55
C GLY A 269 -14.55 1.57 -7.84
N PHE A 270 -13.43 0.85 -7.84
CA PHE A 270 -12.86 0.20 -9.01
C PHE A 270 -12.93 -1.32 -8.89
N THR A 271 -13.17 -1.97 -10.01
CA THR A 271 -13.18 -3.41 -10.13
C THR A 271 -12.25 -3.82 -11.26
N GLN A 272 -11.76 -5.04 -11.25
CA GLN A 272 -10.82 -5.53 -12.26
C GLN A 272 -11.50 -6.57 -13.17
N GLU A 273 -11.20 -6.50 -14.47
CA GLU A 273 -11.56 -7.52 -15.44
C GLU A 273 -10.65 -8.74 -15.33
N ALA A 274 -11.03 -9.86 -15.96
CA ALA A 274 -10.30 -11.13 -15.86
C ALA A 274 -8.85 -11.03 -16.37
N GLU A 275 -8.62 -10.20 -17.38
CA GLU A 275 -7.31 -9.95 -18.01
C GLU A 275 -6.32 -9.25 -17.07
N SER A 276 -6.79 -8.57 -16.01
CA SER A 276 -5.94 -7.87 -15.04
C SER A 276 -5.05 -8.81 -14.21
N ALA A 277 -5.34 -10.12 -14.22
CA ALA A 277 -4.55 -11.13 -13.49
C ALA A 277 -3.32 -11.64 -14.29
N ASP A 278 -2.74 -10.82 -15.17
CA ASP A 278 -1.53 -11.17 -15.92
C ASP A 278 -0.26 -10.80 -15.13
N ALA A 279 0.75 -11.69 -15.18
CA ALA A 279 2.05 -11.45 -14.55
C ALA A 279 2.82 -10.25 -15.18
N GLY A 280 2.44 -9.82 -16.37
CA GLY A 280 3.01 -8.65 -17.05
C GLY A 280 2.76 -7.32 -16.34
N PHE A 281 1.82 -7.26 -15.40
CA PHE A 281 1.57 -6.08 -14.57
C PHE A 281 2.46 -6.00 -13.31
N ILE A 282 3.23 -7.06 -13.03
CA ILE A 282 4.21 -7.06 -11.93
C ILE A 282 5.46 -6.31 -12.39
N PRO A 283 5.92 -5.26 -11.68
CA PRO A 283 7.13 -4.56 -12.05
C PRO A 283 8.34 -5.50 -12.06
N ASP A 284 9.13 -5.45 -13.13
CA ASP A 284 10.40 -6.17 -13.18
C ASP A 284 11.44 -5.47 -12.30
N PHE A 285 11.82 -6.11 -11.19
CA PHE A 285 12.83 -5.61 -10.26
C PHE A 285 14.25 -6.12 -10.57
N GLN A 286 14.45 -6.94 -11.61
CA GLN A 286 15.76 -7.49 -11.97
C GLN A 286 16.52 -6.58 -12.94
N GLN A 287 15.84 -5.74 -13.70
CA GLN A 287 16.49 -4.74 -14.56
C GLN A 287 16.73 -3.47 -13.73
N GLY A 288 17.98 -3.31 -13.27
CA GLY A 288 18.44 -2.07 -12.68
C GLY A 288 18.35 -0.95 -13.71
N GLY A 289 17.68 0.16 -13.33
CA GLY A 289 17.73 1.40 -14.07
C GLY A 289 19.03 2.14 -13.78
#